data_637cee26aae63708400b908e0e2c0ac1
#
_entry.id   637cee26aae63708400b908e0e2c0ac1
#
_cell.length_a   1.000
_cell.length_b   1.000
_cell.length_c   1.000
_cell.angle_alpha   90.00
_cell.angle_beta   90.00
_cell.angle_gamma   90.00
#
_symmetry.space_group_name_H-M   'P 1'
#
loop_
_entity.id
_entity.type
_entity.pdbx_description
1 polymer ?
#
loop_
_entity_poly.entity_id
_entity_poly.type
_entity_poly.pdbx_seq_one_letter_code
_entity_poly.pdbx_strand_id
1 'polypeptide(L)'
;MNIDDEMTDIESQPDLSSKLQEIEQFEWIHAHLATSGQPTVEQLTEIKAQGFTTIVNLALTDASNSLANEDRICLELGLDYIQVPLLWECPSSSGALFVIDLIDHLVQEQKIWVHCAKNMRASSLIFLYRQFYMGVDLAEADALLEKVWQPNETWTGLIHAVRLQLQARQSTKELAELS
;
A
#
# COMPACT_ATOMS: atom_id res chain seq x y z
N MET A 1 -17.56 -37.48 8.83
CA MET A 1 -16.99 -36.37 9.60
C MET A 1 -16.09 -35.60 8.62
N ASN A 2 -16.67 -34.65 7.95
CA ASN A 2 -16.00 -33.90 6.88
C ASN A 2 -15.24 -32.73 7.48
N ILE A 3 -13.93 -32.78 7.37
CA ILE A 3 -13.00 -31.69 7.65
C ILE A 3 -12.56 -31.19 6.27
N ASP A 4 -13.38 -30.36 5.66
CA ASP A 4 -13.01 -29.61 4.44
C ASP A 4 -14.05 -28.51 4.31
N ASP A 5 -13.69 -27.31 4.75
CA ASP A 5 -14.14 -26.03 4.20
C ASP A 5 -13.70 -24.86 5.09
N GLU A 6 -12.39 -24.68 5.25
CA GLU A 6 -11.84 -23.35 5.45
C GLU A 6 -11.10 -22.96 4.17
N MET A 7 -11.89 -22.85 3.10
CA MET A 7 -11.41 -22.12 1.92
C MET A 7 -11.43 -20.62 2.24
N THR A 8 -10.25 -20.07 2.27
CA THR A 8 -9.91 -18.65 2.21
C THR A 8 -10.99 -17.87 1.47
N ASP A 9 -11.77 -17.08 2.21
CA ASP A 9 -12.55 -15.98 1.67
C ASP A 9 -11.55 -15.00 1.03
N ILE A 10 -11.34 -15.16 -0.26
CA ILE A 10 -10.87 -14.06 -1.10
C ILE A 10 -12.03 -13.09 -1.04
N GLU A 11 -11.97 -12.11 -0.14
CA GLU A 11 -12.96 -11.06 -0.02
C GLU A 11 -13.12 -10.44 -1.42
N SER A 12 -14.27 -10.71 -2.03
CA SER A 12 -14.60 -10.12 -3.32
C SER A 12 -14.50 -8.61 -3.20
N GLN A 13 -13.85 -7.96 -4.16
CA GLN A 13 -13.77 -6.51 -4.22
C GLN A 13 -15.17 -5.92 -4.00
N PRO A 14 -15.38 -5.03 -3.03
CA PRO A 14 -16.68 -4.42 -2.79
C PRO A 14 -17.12 -3.63 -4.03
N ASP A 15 -18.40 -3.34 -4.13
CA ASP A 15 -18.94 -2.48 -5.19
C ASP A 15 -18.45 -1.04 -4.96
N LEU A 16 -17.25 -0.77 -5.42
CA LEU A 16 -16.62 0.54 -5.34
C LEU A 16 -17.19 1.46 -6.41
N SER A 17 -17.36 2.73 -6.07
CA SER A 17 -17.83 3.73 -7.03
C SER A 17 -16.88 3.81 -8.23
N SER A 18 -17.44 4.11 -9.40
CA SER A 18 -16.65 4.30 -10.62
C SER A 18 -15.57 5.39 -10.47
N LYS A 19 -15.83 6.42 -9.68
CA LYS A 19 -14.88 7.50 -9.40
C LYS A 19 -13.58 7.01 -8.74
N LEU A 20 -13.66 6.02 -7.86
CA LEU A 20 -12.46 5.43 -7.25
C LEU A 20 -11.69 4.57 -8.24
N GLN A 21 -12.39 3.84 -9.09
CA GLN A 21 -11.78 3.00 -10.11
C GLN A 21 -11.10 3.82 -11.22
N GLU A 22 -11.48 5.08 -11.39
CA GLU A 22 -10.88 6.04 -12.33
C GLU A 22 -9.58 6.70 -11.80
N ILE A 23 -9.24 6.54 -10.51
CA ILE A 23 -7.98 7.07 -9.99
C ILE A 23 -6.82 6.35 -10.68
N GLU A 24 -5.79 7.10 -11.09
CA GLU A 24 -4.64 6.55 -11.82
C GLU A 24 -4.05 5.34 -11.10
N GLN A 25 -3.96 4.21 -11.81
CA GLN A 25 -3.38 2.96 -11.29
C GLN A 25 -4.02 2.49 -9.96
N PHE A 26 -5.32 2.66 -9.81
CA PHE A 26 -6.04 2.16 -8.64
C PHE A 26 -5.90 0.64 -8.50
N GLU A 27 -5.59 0.17 -7.29
CA GLU A 27 -5.58 -1.23 -6.92
C GLU A 27 -6.25 -1.48 -5.57
N TRP A 28 -7.21 -2.38 -5.56
CA TRP A 28 -7.77 -2.93 -4.33
C TRP A 28 -6.86 -4.04 -3.80
N ILE A 29 -6.45 -3.96 -2.55
CA ILE A 29 -5.56 -4.95 -1.94
C ILE A 29 -6.36 -5.91 -1.02
N HIS A 30 -7.08 -5.35 -0.06
CA HIS A 30 -8.02 -6.09 0.80
C HIS A 30 -9.00 -5.10 1.47
N ALA A 31 -9.92 -5.60 2.32
CA ALA A 31 -10.98 -4.80 2.94
C ALA A 31 -10.52 -3.50 3.62
N HIS A 32 -9.29 -3.48 4.13
CA HIS A 32 -8.74 -2.32 4.85
C HIS A 32 -7.65 -1.56 4.09
N LEU A 33 -7.35 -1.94 2.84
CA LEU A 33 -6.22 -1.36 2.09
C LEU A 33 -6.51 -1.22 0.61
N ALA A 34 -6.36 -0.01 0.10
CA ALA A 34 -6.31 0.28 -1.33
C ALA A 34 -5.13 1.20 -1.66
N THR A 35 -4.69 1.19 -2.91
CA THR A 35 -3.58 2.03 -3.40
C THR A 35 -3.90 2.68 -4.74
N SER A 36 -3.27 3.83 -4.99
CA SER A 36 -3.45 4.54 -6.26
C SER A 36 -2.34 5.57 -6.52
N GLY A 37 -2.41 6.23 -7.68
CA GLY A 37 -1.80 7.53 -7.90
C GLY A 37 -2.51 8.63 -7.10
N GLN A 38 -2.18 9.89 -7.37
CA GLN A 38 -2.71 11.06 -6.66
C GLN A 38 -4.24 11.20 -6.84
N PRO A 39 -5.04 11.13 -5.77
CA PRO A 39 -6.48 11.43 -5.85
C PRO A 39 -6.75 12.92 -6.00
N THR A 40 -7.86 13.27 -6.64
CA THR A 40 -8.44 14.61 -6.64
C THR A 40 -9.23 14.87 -5.34
N VAL A 41 -9.69 16.13 -5.13
CA VAL A 41 -10.54 16.47 -3.98
C VAL A 41 -11.84 15.68 -3.99
N GLU A 42 -12.47 15.54 -5.16
CA GLU A 42 -13.70 14.78 -5.34
C GLU A 42 -13.49 13.30 -5.06
N GLN A 43 -12.33 12.76 -5.45
CA GLN A 43 -11.96 11.37 -5.17
C GLN A 43 -11.64 11.15 -3.70
N LEU A 44 -10.99 12.09 -3.01
CA LEU A 44 -10.80 12.04 -1.56
C LEU A 44 -12.14 12.04 -0.80
N THR A 45 -13.12 12.84 -1.27
CA THR A 45 -14.48 12.83 -0.72
C THR A 45 -15.13 11.45 -0.88
N GLU A 46 -14.97 10.84 -2.04
CA GLU A 46 -15.49 9.49 -2.31
C GLU A 46 -14.77 8.41 -1.49
N ILE A 47 -13.44 8.49 -1.36
CA ILE A 47 -12.63 7.61 -0.48
C ILE A 47 -13.20 7.65 0.95
N LYS A 48 -13.48 8.83 1.47
CA LYS A 48 -14.12 8.98 2.79
C LYS A 48 -15.50 8.33 2.83
N ALA A 49 -16.34 8.56 1.81
CA ALA A 49 -17.68 7.98 1.73
C ALA A 49 -17.66 6.44 1.70
N GLN A 50 -16.62 5.84 1.15
CA GLN A 50 -16.41 4.38 1.14
C GLN A 50 -15.84 3.81 2.46
N GLY A 51 -15.75 4.64 3.50
CA GLY A 51 -15.38 4.21 4.85
C GLY A 51 -13.87 4.20 5.13
N PHE A 52 -13.05 4.70 4.22
CA PHE A 52 -11.63 4.91 4.52
C PHE A 52 -11.49 6.03 5.56
N THR A 53 -10.56 5.86 6.47
CA THR A 53 -10.34 6.77 7.60
C THR A 53 -9.01 7.52 7.51
N THR A 54 -8.05 6.98 6.78
CA THR A 54 -6.69 7.50 6.76
C THR A 54 -6.12 7.49 5.35
N ILE A 55 -5.48 8.59 4.98
CA ILE A 55 -4.67 8.71 3.76
C ILE A 55 -3.20 8.63 4.15
N VAL A 56 -2.43 7.79 3.45
CA VAL A 56 -0.97 7.71 3.55
C VAL A 56 -0.37 8.13 2.21
N ASN A 57 0.33 9.25 2.19
CA ASN A 57 0.97 9.80 0.99
C ASN A 57 2.48 9.57 1.00
N LEU A 58 3.00 8.87 0.00
CA LEU A 58 4.42 8.56 -0.17
C LEU A 58 5.13 9.51 -1.16
N ALA A 59 4.40 10.42 -1.79
CA ALA A 59 4.96 11.39 -2.74
C ALA A 59 5.53 12.61 -2.01
N LEU A 60 6.44 13.28 -2.70
CA LEU A 60 6.88 14.61 -2.29
C LEU A 60 5.85 15.65 -2.74
N THR A 61 5.81 16.79 -2.05
CA THR A 61 4.87 17.89 -2.35
C THR A 61 5.17 18.62 -3.64
N ASP A 62 6.38 18.46 -4.18
CA ASP A 62 6.82 19.05 -5.45
C ASP A 62 6.57 18.14 -6.68
N ALA A 63 5.90 17.01 -6.49
CA ALA A 63 5.45 16.19 -7.61
C ALA A 63 4.52 17.00 -8.53
N SER A 64 4.70 16.84 -9.85
CA SER A 64 3.96 17.63 -10.85
C SER A 64 2.44 17.52 -10.79
N ASN A 65 1.93 16.42 -10.25
CA ASN A 65 0.49 16.16 -10.05
C ASN A 65 0.07 16.23 -8.57
N SER A 66 0.91 16.77 -7.67
CA SER A 66 0.57 16.88 -6.26
C SER A 66 -0.67 17.75 -6.05
N LEU A 67 -1.51 17.35 -5.11
CA LEU A 67 -2.67 18.14 -4.70
C LEU A 67 -2.23 19.17 -3.65
N ALA A 68 -2.38 20.46 -3.98
CA ALA A 68 -2.04 21.54 -3.05
C ALA A 68 -2.90 21.47 -1.79
N ASN A 69 -2.27 21.61 -0.62
CA ASN A 69 -2.93 21.56 0.70
C ASN A 69 -3.71 20.26 0.96
N GLU A 70 -3.23 19.13 0.44
CA GLU A 70 -3.89 17.83 0.61
C GLU A 70 -4.11 17.47 2.08
N ASP A 71 -3.14 17.77 2.94
CA ASP A 71 -3.21 17.60 4.38
C ASP A 71 -4.42 18.30 5.00
N ARG A 72 -4.60 19.58 4.67
CA ARG A 72 -5.76 20.37 5.10
C ARG A 72 -7.07 19.83 4.56
N ILE A 73 -7.12 19.49 3.28
CA ILE A 73 -8.31 18.94 2.61
C ILE A 73 -8.73 17.63 3.29
N CYS A 74 -7.79 16.72 3.54
CA CYS A 74 -8.05 15.47 4.22
C CYS A 74 -8.66 15.70 5.61
N LEU A 75 -8.07 16.59 6.42
CA LEU A 75 -8.56 16.89 7.75
C LEU A 75 -9.95 17.53 7.74
N GLU A 76 -10.23 18.42 6.79
CA GLU A 76 -11.55 19.02 6.58
C GLU A 76 -12.62 17.99 6.17
N LEU A 77 -12.22 16.93 5.44
CA LEU A 77 -13.07 15.79 5.10
C LEU A 77 -13.22 14.78 6.26
N GLY A 78 -12.50 14.96 7.38
CA GLY A 78 -12.48 14.02 8.49
C GLY A 78 -11.66 12.76 8.20
N LEU A 79 -10.66 12.86 7.33
CA LEU A 79 -9.64 11.85 7.07
C LEU A 79 -8.38 12.18 7.86
N ASP A 80 -7.79 11.22 8.52
CA ASP A 80 -6.42 11.35 9.02
C ASP A 80 -5.44 11.39 7.85
N TYR A 81 -4.37 12.17 7.98
CA TYR A 81 -3.38 12.33 6.92
C TYR A 81 -1.97 12.06 7.45
N ILE A 82 -1.30 11.11 6.84
CA ILE A 82 0.07 10.73 7.15
C ILE A 82 0.90 10.87 5.88
N GLN A 83 1.93 11.71 5.94
CA GLN A 83 2.88 11.83 4.83
C GLN A 83 4.22 11.23 5.20
N VAL A 84 4.68 10.27 4.41
CA VAL A 84 6.00 9.64 4.51
C VAL A 84 6.66 9.72 3.15
N PRO A 85 7.27 10.86 2.81
CA PRO A 85 7.82 11.07 1.47
C PRO A 85 9.02 10.16 1.22
N LEU A 86 8.99 9.43 0.10
CA LEU A 86 10.10 8.62 -0.37
C LEU A 86 10.70 9.25 -1.62
N LEU A 87 12.00 9.52 -1.61
CA LEU A 87 12.72 10.02 -2.78
C LEU A 87 12.61 9.02 -3.94
N TRP A 88 12.36 9.54 -5.13
CA TRP A 88 12.26 8.70 -6.33
C TRP A 88 13.62 8.16 -6.77
N GLU A 89 14.62 9.03 -6.80
CA GLU A 89 15.96 8.73 -7.29
C GLU A 89 16.85 7.99 -6.29
N CYS A 90 16.56 8.12 -5.00
CA CYS A 90 17.36 7.53 -3.93
C CYS A 90 16.47 7.14 -2.73
N PRO A 91 15.55 6.19 -2.90
CA PRO A 91 14.70 5.73 -1.81
C PRO A 91 15.51 4.96 -0.77
N SER A 92 15.26 5.21 0.52
CA SER A 92 15.94 4.49 1.58
C SER A 92 15.21 3.19 1.96
N SER A 93 15.95 2.12 2.20
CA SER A 93 15.36 0.86 2.67
C SER A 93 14.75 1.00 4.07
N SER A 94 15.30 1.84 4.94
CA SER A 94 14.70 2.12 6.25
C SER A 94 13.38 2.86 6.14
N GLY A 95 13.24 3.81 5.22
CA GLY A 95 11.99 4.49 4.94
C GLY A 95 10.93 3.54 4.36
N ALA A 96 11.34 2.66 3.45
CA ALA A 96 10.45 1.64 2.88
C ALA A 96 9.96 0.65 3.95
N LEU A 97 10.84 0.15 4.81
CA LEU A 97 10.48 -0.72 5.94
C LEU A 97 9.53 -0.02 6.91
N PHE A 98 9.80 1.24 7.24
CA PHE A 98 8.91 2.02 8.09
C PHE A 98 7.49 2.10 7.50
N VAL A 99 7.35 2.36 6.20
CA VAL A 99 6.04 2.42 5.54
C VAL A 99 5.35 1.07 5.57
N ILE A 100 6.06 -0.02 5.29
CA ILE A 100 5.49 -1.38 5.31
C ILE A 100 4.98 -1.72 6.74
N ASP A 101 5.78 -1.45 7.77
CA ASP A 101 5.41 -1.66 9.17
C ASP A 101 4.23 -0.76 9.58
N LEU A 102 4.19 0.49 9.09
CA LEU A 102 3.07 1.41 9.32
C LEU A 102 1.76 0.90 8.70
N ILE A 103 1.82 0.40 7.46
CA ILE A 103 0.66 -0.19 6.79
C ILE A 103 0.14 -1.37 7.59
N ASP A 104 1.01 -2.32 7.97
CA ASP A 104 0.62 -3.49 8.75
C ASP A 104 -0.03 -3.11 10.09
N HIS A 105 0.50 -2.09 10.76
CA HIS A 105 -0.07 -1.60 12.01
C HIS A 105 -1.45 -0.94 11.80
N LEU A 106 -1.58 -0.06 10.83
CA LEU A 106 -2.81 0.72 10.62
C LEU A 106 -3.98 -0.14 10.17
N VAL A 107 -3.76 -1.12 9.29
CA VAL A 107 -4.85 -1.97 8.76
C VAL A 107 -5.53 -2.86 9.81
N GLN A 108 -4.92 -3.02 10.99
CA GLN A 108 -5.51 -3.79 12.10
C GLN A 108 -6.79 -3.12 12.64
N GLU A 109 -6.84 -1.78 12.62
CA GLU A 109 -7.94 -1.02 13.20
C GLU A 109 -8.57 0.00 12.25
N GLN A 110 -7.91 0.30 11.14
CA GLN A 110 -8.28 1.37 10.22
C GLN A 110 -8.42 0.86 8.79
N LYS A 111 -9.21 1.58 8.02
CA LYS A 111 -9.29 1.40 6.56
C LYS A 111 -8.50 2.51 5.90
N ILE A 112 -7.38 2.17 5.27
CA ILE A 112 -6.38 3.12 4.79
C ILE A 112 -6.26 3.13 3.27
N TRP A 113 -5.99 4.31 2.73
CA TRP A 113 -5.69 4.53 1.32
C TRP A 113 -4.25 5.01 1.19
N VAL A 114 -3.41 4.22 0.55
CA VAL A 114 -2.00 4.55 0.34
C VAL A 114 -1.80 5.04 -1.09
N HIS A 115 -1.25 6.22 -1.26
CA HIS A 115 -0.97 6.72 -2.60
C HIS A 115 0.41 7.35 -2.73
N CYS A 116 0.82 7.56 -3.95
CA CYS A 116 1.92 8.45 -4.34
C CYS A 116 1.51 9.19 -5.62
N ALA A 117 2.45 9.68 -6.42
CA ALA A 117 2.10 10.38 -7.65
C ALA A 117 1.38 9.48 -8.67
N LYS A 118 1.90 8.26 -8.93
CA LYS A 118 1.41 7.33 -9.97
C LYS A 118 1.30 5.88 -9.50
N ASN A 119 1.14 5.65 -8.23
CA ASN A 119 1.15 4.32 -7.59
C ASN A 119 2.46 3.51 -7.72
N MET A 120 3.51 4.02 -8.34
CA MET A 120 4.74 3.25 -8.55
C MET A 120 5.50 2.95 -7.25
N ARG A 121 5.65 3.95 -6.35
CA ARG A 121 6.25 3.77 -5.01
C ARG A 121 5.37 2.87 -4.15
N ALA A 122 4.08 3.20 -4.07
CA ALA A 122 3.14 2.47 -3.24
C ALA A 122 3.05 0.99 -3.66
N SER A 123 2.86 0.69 -4.94
CA SER A 123 2.77 -0.69 -5.45
C SER A 123 4.05 -1.50 -5.19
N SER A 124 5.23 -0.87 -5.25
CA SER A 124 6.50 -1.54 -4.92
C SER A 124 6.57 -1.98 -3.46
N LEU A 125 6.09 -1.17 -2.53
CA LEU A 125 6.04 -1.53 -1.11
C LEU A 125 4.91 -2.53 -0.83
N ILE A 126 3.76 -2.38 -1.49
CA ILE A 126 2.66 -3.34 -1.39
C ILE A 126 3.04 -4.72 -1.93
N PHE A 127 3.87 -4.80 -2.95
CA PHE A 127 4.43 -6.06 -3.44
C PHE A 127 5.14 -6.84 -2.31
N LEU A 128 5.95 -6.15 -1.51
CA LEU A 128 6.63 -6.75 -0.35
C LEU A 128 5.66 -7.03 0.82
N TYR A 129 4.76 -6.09 1.11
CA TYR A 129 3.74 -6.25 2.13
C TYR A 129 2.88 -7.50 1.87
N ARG A 130 2.42 -7.71 0.64
CA ARG A 130 1.62 -8.87 0.27
C ARG A 130 2.35 -10.19 0.49
N GLN A 131 3.64 -10.25 0.18
CA GLN A 131 4.44 -11.47 0.39
C GLN A 131 4.68 -11.78 1.87
N PHE A 132 5.09 -10.77 2.66
CA PHE A 132 5.61 -10.98 4.01
C PHE A 132 4.56 -10.84 5.11
N TYR A 133 3.47 -10.11 4.87
CA TYR A 133 2.41 -9.88 5.86
C TYR A 133 1.07 -10.54 5.48
N MET A 134 0.81 -10.74 4.18
CA MET A 134 -0.40 -11.42 3.72
C MET A 134 -0.15 -12.87 3.30
N GLY A 135 1.10 -13.31 3.18
CA GLY A 135 1.44 -14.67 2.74
C GLY A 135 1.14 -14.95 1.27
N VAL A 136 0.99 -13.92 0.44
CA VAL A 136 0.76 -14.06 -0.99
C VAL A 136 2.03 -14.58 -1.66
N ASP A 137 1.88 -15.54 -2.57
CA ASP A 137 3.03 -16.08 -3.30
C ASP A 137 3.68 -15.04 -4.24
N LEU A 138 4.94 -15.30 -4.61
CA LEU A 138 5.72 -14.37 -5.40
C LEU A 138 5.08 -14.07 -6.76
N ALA A 139 4.55 -15.07 -7.43
CA ALA A 139 4.00 -14.91 -8.78
C ALA A 139 2.74 -14.04 -8.77
N GLU A 140 1.86 -14.23 -7.79
CA GLU A 140 0.66 -13.41 -7.62
C GLU A 140 0.99 -11.98 -7.20
N ALA A 141 1.96 -11.81 -6.28
CA ALA A 141 2.42 -10.48 -5.87
C ALA A 141 3.05 -9.71 -7.03
N ASP A 142 3.85 -10.40 -7.86
CA ASP A 142 4.53 -9.84 -9.03
C ASP A 142 3.54 -9.43 -10.13
N ALA A 143 2.54 -10.25 -10.40
CA ALA A 143 1.50 -9.94 -11.38
C ALA A 143 0.77 -8.62 -11.07
N LEU A 144 0.51 -8.31 -9.78
CA LEU A 144 -0.10 -7.04 -9.39
C LEU A 144 0.86 -5.87 -9.58
N LEU A 145 2.15 -6.05 -9.25
CA LEU A 145 3.16 -5.02 -9.44
C LEU A 145 3.35 -4.71 -10.95
N GLU A 146 3.49 -5.74 -11.77
CA GLU A 146 3.64 -5.59 -13.22
C GLU A 146 2.45 -4.92 -13.90
N LYS A 147 1.24 -5.12 -13.36
CA LYS A 147 0.04 -4.43 -13.84
C LYS A 147 0.14 -2.91 -13.65
N VAL A 148 0.81 -2.44 -12.59
CA VAL A 148 1.02 -1.02 -12.32
C VAL A 148 2.23 -0.50 -13.12
N TRP A 149 3.37 -1.16 -13.00
CA TRP A 149 4.60 -0.77 -13.69
C TRP A 149 5.69 -1.83 -13.57
N GLN A 150 6.75 -1.70 -14.38
CA GLN A 150 7.97 -2.47 -14.20
C GLN A 150 9.00 -1.61 -13.46
N PRO A 151 9.43 -1.98 -12.25
CA PRO A 151 10.41 -1.22 -11.48
C PRO A 151 11.71 -1.01 -12.25
N ASN A 152 12.22 0.21 -12.22
CA ASN A 152 13.53 0.55 -12.76
C ASN A 152 14.65 -0.03 -11.87
N GLU A 153 15.91 0.14 -12.27
CA GLU A 153 17.06 -0.40 -11.55
C GLU A 153 17.11 0.06 -10.07
N THR A 154 16.84 1.33 -9.80
CA THR A 154 16.82 1.91 -8.45
C THR A 154 15.78 1.22 -7.57
N TRP A 155 14.55 1.09 -8.06
CA TRP A 155 13.47 0.48 -7.30
C TRP A 155 13.56 -1.04 -7.22
N THR A 156 14.10 -1.69 -8.23
CA THR A 156 14.46 -3.12 -8.18
C THR A 156 15.51 -3.36 -7.09
N GLY A 157 16.53 -2.52 -7.00
CA GLY A 157 17.54 -2.57 -5.94
C GLY A 157 16.96 -2.35 -4.55
N LEU A 158 16.05 -1.36 -4.39
CA LEU A 158 15.34 -1.13 -3.13
C LEU A 158 14.51 -2.34 -2.71
N ILE A 159 13.69 -2.87 -3.62
CA ILE A 159 12.84 -4.05 -3.37
C ILE A 159 13.72 -5.23 -2.91
N HIS A 160 14.84 -5.46 -3.56
CA HIS A 160 15.76 -6.53 -3.19
C HIS A 160 16.35 -6.32 -1.78
N ALA A 161 16.85 -5.12 -1.48
CA ALA A 161 17.42 -4.79 -0.17
C ALA A 161 16.41 -4.92 0.97
N VAL A 162 15.18 -4.44 0.76
CA VAL A 162 14.09 -4.55 1.75
C VAL A 162 13.64 -5.99 1.93
N ARG A 163 13.54 -6.76 0.84
CA ARG A 163 13.21 -8.19 0.90
C ARG A 163 14.19 -8.96 1.78
N LEU A 164 15.48 -8.75 1.62
CA LEU A 164 16.51 -9.41 2.45
C LEU A 164 16.32 -9.11 3.95
N GLN A 165 15.97 -7.87 4.29
CA GLN A 165 15.72 -7.47 5.67
C GLN A 165 14.42 -8.09 6.21
N LEU A 166 13.36 -8.18 5.42
CA LEU A 166 12.11 -8.83 5.80
C LEU A 166 12.31 -10.34 5.97
N GLN A 167 13.07 -10.99 5.10
CA GLN A 167 13.45 -12.40 5.24
C GLN A 167 14.24 -12.65 6.53
N ALA A 168 15.20 -11.78 6.87
CA ALA A 168 15.96 -11.88 8.11
C ALA A 168 15.05 -11.74 9.35
N ARG A 169 14.09 -10.79 9.33
CA ARG A 169 13.10 -10.65 10.41
C ARG A 169 12.23 -11.90 10.57
N GLN A 170 11.75 -12.47 9.48
CA GLN A 170 10.91 -13.68 9.48
C GLN A 170 11.69 -14.87 10.05
N SER A 171 12.91 -15.12 9.59
CA SER A 171 13.76 -16.20 10.09
C SER A 171 14.07 -16.06 11.58
N THR A 172 14.31 -14.83 12.06
CA THR A 172 14.55 -14.57 13.49
C THR A 172 13.30 -14.85 14.34
N LYS A 173 12.11 -14.50 13.83
CA LYS A 173 10.84 -14.80 14.50
C LYS A 173 10.59 -16.29 14.60
N GLU A 174 10.76 -17.03 13.51
CA GLU A 174 10.62 -18.49 13.46
C GLU A 174 11.54 -19.20 14.44
N LEU A 175 12.82 -18.78 14.53
CA LEU A 175 13.78 -19.30 15.49
C LEU A 175 13.37 -19.03 16.95
N ALA A 176 12.81 -17.85 17.23
CA ALA A 176 12.33 -17.49 18.57
C ALA A 176 11.11 -18.32 18.99
N GLU A 177 10.25 -18.71 18.06
CA GLU A 177 9.07 -19.55 18.31
C GLU A 177 9.44 -21.01 18.57
N LEU A 178 10.64 -21.47 18.14
CA LEU A 178 11.14 -22.82 18.35
C LEU A 178 11.92 -23.00 19.67
N SER A 179 12.22 -21.93 20.38
CA SER A 179 13.00 -21.92 21.63
C SER A 179 12.13 -21.77 22.88
#